data_f444b7792d9fa0326a547c3801fa5001
#
_entry.id   f444b7792d9fa0326a547c3801fa5001
#
_cell.length_a   1.000
_cell.length_b   1.000
_cell.length_c   1.000
_cell.angle_alpha   90.00
_cell.angle_beta   90.00
_cell.angle_gamma   90.00
#
_symmetry.space_group_name_H-M   'P 1'
#
loop_
_entity.id
_entity.type
_entity.pdbx_description
1 polymer ?
#
loop_
_entity_poly.entity_id
_entity_poly.type
_entity_poly.pdbx_seq_one_letter_code
_entity_poly.pdbx_strand_id
1 'polypeptide(L)'
;MRSTRFAACFALALAYAPVAFAQTTDAATADPDRAVKGGGALPDGWAARPDAKGDIKNVKFVTMAPGYHLTLGPATILYRDKDKAASPFHTLAKFHQTKKLQHSEGYGLFMGGEGLAGKGQKYTYFLVRDDGSYLVKRREGDKTTAVTSGWTAHPAVKKADAEGKTTNLLEIDAKQNPSKIDFKVNGQTVHSVDAKQLSTKGIVGLRVNHNLDLHIEDFDLHQ
;
A
#
# COMPACT_ATOMS: atom_id res chain seq x y z
N MET A 1 75.48 -5.62 41.54
CA MET A 1 74.80 -4.65 40.68
C MET A 1 73.86 -5.41 39.71
N ARG A 2 72.58 -5.41 40.00
CA ARG A 2 71.53 -6.02 39.14
C ARG A 2 70.63 -4.92 38.66
N SER A 3 70.67 -4.67 37.35
CA SER A 3 69.85 -3.69 36.65
C SER A 3 68.47 -4.27 36.35
N THR A 4 67.41 -3.71 36.92
CA THR A 4 66.00 -4.07 36.67
C THR A 4 65.49 -3.16 35.56
N ARG A 5 65.12 -3.76 34.40
CA ARG A 5 64.46 -3.04 33.30
C ARG A 5 62.96 -3.13 33.47
N PHE A 6 62.31 -2.01 33.65
CA PHE A 6 60.85 -1.89 33.62
C PHE A 6 60.41 -1.82 32.15
N ALA A 7 59.57 -2.75 31.76
CA ALA A 7 58.85 -2.71 30.48
C ALA A 7 57.51 -2.03 30.68
N ALA A 8 57.28 -0.90 30.06
CA ALA A 8 55.99 -0.21 30.05
C ALA A 8 55.14 -0.78 28.89
N CYS A 9 54.03 -1.48 29.24
CA CYS A 9 53.03 -1.87 28.30
C CYS A 9 52.07 -0.69 28.03
N PHE A 10 52.11 -0.13 26.84
CA PHE A 10 51.12 0.80 26.35
C PHE A 10 49.91 0.00 25.88
N ALA A 11 48.81 0.08 26.60
CA ALA A 11 47.52 -0.43 26.16
C ALA A 11 46.83 0.62 25.26
N LEU A 12 46.73 0.31 23.97
CA LEU A 12 46.03 1.13 22.97
C LEU A 12 44.54 0.80 23.09
N ALA A 13 43.75 1.69 23.73
CA ALA A 13 42.30 1.58 23.78
C ALA A 13 41.74 2.08 22.44
N LEU A 14 41.25 1.16 21.61
CA LEU A 14 40.44 1.52 20.43
C LEU A 14 39.05 1.95 20.93
N ALA A 15 38.77 3.23 20.82
CA ALA A 15 37.43 3.76 21.01
C ALA A 15 36.57 3.45 19.77
N TYR A 16 35.66 2.48 19.88
CA TYR A 16 34.60 2.28 18.91
C TYR A 16 33.56 3.39 19.11
N ALA A 17 33.54 4.36 18.20
CA ALA A 17 32.42 5.28 18.09
C ALA A 17 31.23 4.55 17.42
N PRO A 18 30.02 4.55 18.00
CA PRO A 18 28.87 4.00 17.34
C PRO A 18 28.55 4.89 16.11
N VAL A 19 28.59 4.31 14.92
CA VAL A 19 28.06 4.95 13.71
C VAL A 19 26.54 4.96 13.88
N ALA A 20 26.00 6.09 14.31
CA ALA A 20 24.57 6.33 14.24
C ALA A 20 24.19 6.39 12.76
N PHE A 21 23.57 5.33 12.24
CA PHE A 21 22.83 5.42 11.00
C PHE A 21 21.66 6.38 11.24
N ALA A 22 21.84 7.62 10.81
CA ALA A 22 20.73 8.53 10.66
C ALA A 22 19.78 7.87 9.65
N GLN A 23 18.66 7.34 10.13
CA GLN A 23 17.51 7.06 9.29
C GLN A 23 17.13 8.43 8.72
N THR A 24 17.51 8.70 7.49
CA THR A 24 16.89 9.73 6.69
C THR A 24 15.42 9.31 6.59
N THR A 25 14.59 9.85 7.48
CA THR A 25 13.17 9.97 7.20
C THR A 25 13.15 10.78 5.92
N ASP A 26 12.81 10.12 4.79
CA ASP A 26 12.34 10.82 3.62
C ASP A 26 11.16 11.70 4.06
N ALA A 27 11.46 12.89 4.51
CA ALA A 27 10.59 14.02 4.41
C ALA A 27 10.59 14.35 2.91
N ALA A 28 10.02 13.45 2.10
CA ALA A 28 9.55 13.76 0.78
C ALA A 28 8.74 15.04 0.98
N THR A 29 9.16 16.12 0.37
CA THR A 29 8.34 17.33 0.22
C THR A 29 7.02 16.82 -0.32
N ALA A 30 6.03 16.73 0.58
CA ALA A 30 4.76 16.10 0.27
C ALA A 30 4.20 16.84 -0.93
N ASP A 31 4.07 16.12 -2.05
CA ASP A 31 3.38 16.62 -3.23
C ASP A 31 1.97 17.03 -2.78
N PRO A 32 1.59 18.32 -2.83
CA PRO A 32 0.30 18.76 -2.32
C PRO A 32 -0.82 18.05 -3.09
N ASP A 33 -1.88 17.67 -2.39
CA ASP A 33 -3.06 17.08 -3.00
C ASP A 33 -3.59 18.00 -4.11
N ARG A 34 -3.65 17.48 -5.34
CA ARG A 34 -4.19 18.21 -6.48
C ARG A 34 -5.69 18.44 -6.35
N ALA A 35 -6.17 19.58 -6.83
CA ALA A 35 -7.58 19.80 -7.03
C ALA A 35 -8.11 18.96 -8.21
N VAL A 36 -9.22 18.26 -8.00
CA VAL A 36 -9.88 17.44 -9.04
C VAL A 36 -11.19 18.10 -9.44
N LYS A 37 -11.30 18.50 -10.71
CA LYS A 37 -12.55 19.05 -11.23
C LYS A 37 -13.61 17.94 -11.35
N GLY A 38 -14.81 18.22 -10.84
CA GLY A 38 -15.97 17.35 -10.99
C GLY A 38 -15.93 16.12 -10.07
N GLY A 39 -15.31 16.25 -8.90
CA GLY A 39 -15.61 15.38 -7.77
C GLY A 39 -17.11 15.43 -7.54
N GLY A 40 -17.80 14.29 -7.42
CA GLY A 40 -19.25 14.24 -7.42
C GLY A 40 -19.79 12.92 -6.92
N ALA A 41 -20.98 12.56 -7.38
CA ALA A 41 -21.62 11.31 -7.02
C ALA A 41 -20.72 10.12 -7.38
N LEU A 42 -20.55 9.23 -6.41
CA LEU A 42 -19.87 7.96 -6.62
C LEU A 42 -20.77 6.99 -7.38
N PRO A 43 -20.23 5.97 -8.04
CA PRO A 43 -21.03 4.89 -8.61
C PRO A 43 -21.90 4.22 -7.55
N ASP A 44 -23.04 3.69 -7.95
CA ASP A 44 -24.04 3.09 -7.05
C ASP A 44 -23.41 2.04 -6.11
N GLY A 45 -23.72 2.17 -4.84
CA GLY A 45 -23.25 1.29 -3.77
C GLY A 45 -21.80 1.52 -3.33
N TRP A 46 -21.05 2.40 -3.96
CA TRP A 46 -19.71 2.74 -3.52
C TRP A 46 -19.69 3.84 -2.46
N ALA A 47 -18.79 3.68 -1.51
CA ALA A 47 -18.37 4.69 -0.55
C ALA A 47 -16.90 5.05 -0.78
N ALA A 48 -16.56 6.29 -0.51
CA ALA A 48 -15.18 6.78 -0.54
C ALA A 48 -14.84 7.47 0.78
N ARG A 49 -13.64 7.21 1.29
CA ARG A 49 -13.13 7.88 2.48
C ARG A 49 -11.72 8.35 2.23
N PRO A 50 -11.51 9.65 2.02
CA PRO A 50 -10.18 10.26 2.01
C PRO A 50 -9.50 10.14 3.39
N ASP A 51 -8.17 10.15 3.42
CA ASP A 51 -7.42 10.25 4.65
C ASP A 51 -7.72 11.58 5.38
N ALA A 52 -7.40 11.65 6.69
CA ALA A 52 -7.96 12.61 7.66
C ALA A 52 -7.98 14.10 7.27
N LYS A 53 -7.17 14.51 6.29
CA LYS A 53 -7.12 15.90 5.80
C LYS A 53 -7.65 16.08 4.37
N GLY A 54 -8.06 14.98 3.73
CA GLY A 54 -8.52 15.00 2.35
C GLY A 54 -9.99 15.45 2.22
N ASP A 55 -10.28 16.21 1.17
CA ASP A 55 -11.66 16.59 0.80
C ASP A 55 -12.19 15.61 -0.27
N ILE A 56 -13.35 15.03 -0.01
CA ILE A 56 -14.05 14.14 -0.95
C ILE A 56 -14.36 14.81 -2.30
N LYS A 57 -14.45 16.14 -2.34
CA LYS A 57 -14.61 16.91 -3.57
C LYS A 57 -13.43 16.76 -4.53
N ASN A 58 -12.27 16.38 -4.02
CA ASN A 58 -11.07 16.09 -4.80
C ASN A 58 -10.93 14.60 -5.15
N VAL A 59 -12.00 13.82 -5.08
CA VAL A 59 -12.09 12.43 -5.51
C VAL A 59 -13.14 12.30 -6.59
N LYS A 60 -12.73 12.04 -7.82
CA LYS A 60 -13.61 11.72 -8.94
C LYS A 60 -13.53 10.24 -9.23
N PHE A 61 -14.56 9.49 -8.87
CA PHE A 61 -14.67 8.07 -9.13
C PHE A 61 -15.97 7.82 -9.90
N VAL A 62 -15.86 7.36 -11.13
CA VAL A 62 -16.99 7.23 -12.06
C VAL A 62 -16.98 5.87 -12.74
N THR A 63 -18.15 5.39 -13.13
CA THR A 63 -18.27 4.22 -14.00
C THR A 63 -17.71 4.58 -15.39
N MET A 64 -16.81 3.74 -15.88
CA MET A 64 -16.23 3.83 -17.22
C MET A 64 -15.98 2.42 -17.74
N ALA A 65 -16.79 1.95 -18.66
CA ALA A 65 -16.71 0.58 -19.16
C ALA A 65 -15.36 0.29 -19.87
N PRO A 66 -14.75 -0.90 -19.60
CA PRO A 66 -15.16 -1.89 -18.63
C PRO A 66 -14.63 -1.53 -17.23
N GLY A 67 -15.49 -1.18 -16.26
CA GLY A 67 -15.09 -0.90 -14.87
C GLY A 67 -15.23 0.56 -14.44
N TYR A 68 -14.17 1.15 -13.89
CA TYR A 68 -14.21 2.47 -13.24
C TYR A 68 -13.02 3.32 -13.61
N HIS A 69 -13.20 4.63 -13.59
CA HIS A 69 -12.09 5.58 -13.69
C HIS A 69 -12.00 6.42 -12.41
N LEU A 70 -10.80 6.52 -11.86
CA LEU A 70 -10.50 7.23 -10.63
C LEU A 70 -9.46 8.30 -10.90
N THR A 71 -9.80 9.54 -10.57
CA THR A 71 -8.85 10.66 -10.48
C THR A 71 -8.96 11.26 -9.09
N LEU A 72 -7.87 11.35 -8.35
CA LEU A 72 -7.92 11.90 -7.00
C LEU A 72 -6.70 12.77 -6.68
N GLY A 73 -6.90 13.67 -5.71
CA GLY A 73 -5.85 14.38 -5.00
C GLY A 73 -5.47 13.65 -3.72
N PRO A 74 -6.35 13.54 -2.71
CA PRO A 74 -6.04 12.93 -1.43
C PRO A 74 -6.02 11.41 -1.50
N ALA A 75 -5.16 10.80 -0.71
CA ALA A 75 -5.17 9.35 -0.51
C ALA A 75 -6.53 8.88 0.02
N THR A 76 -7.10 7.82 -0.58
CA THR A 76 -8.51 7.43 -0.38
C THR A 76 -8.67 5.92 -0.35
N ILE A 77 -9.60 5.42 0.46
CA ILE A 77 -10.17 4.07 0.29
C ILE A 77 -11.53 4.17 -0.40
N LEU A 78 -11.81 3.19 -1.26
CA LEU A 78 -13.08 3.03 -1.99
C LEU A 78 -13.60 1.62 -1.72
N TYR A 79 -14.88 1.51 -1.33
CA TYR A 79 -15.44 0.22 -0.93
C TYR A 79 -16.95 0.17 -1.11
N ARG A 80 -17.50 -1.06 -1.09
CA ARG A 80 -18.94 -1.32 -1.04
C ARG A 80 -19.24 -2.19 0.17
N ASP A 81 -20.27 -1.89 0.92
CA ASP A 81 -20.65 -2.67 2.12
C ASP A 81 -21.01 -4.13 1.79
N LYS A 82 -21.44 -4.40 0.56
CA LYS A 82 -21.74 -5.75 0.08
C LYS A 82 -20.49 -6.61 -0.14
N ASP A 83 -19.32 -6.02 -0.34
CA ASP A 83 -18.07 -6.74 -0.59
C ASP A 83 -17.40 -7.13 0.74
N LYS A 84 -18.15 -7.80 1.59
CA LYS A 84 -17.73 -8.26 2.90
C LYS A 84 -17.23 -9.70 2.81
N ALA A 85 -15.91 -9.88 2.95
CA ALA A 85 -15.30 -11.19 2.99
C ALA A 85 -15.58 -11.90 4.32
N ALA A 86 -15.88 -13.20 4.22
CA ALA A 86 -15.66 -14.19 5.27
C ALA A 86 -14.52 -15.10 4.81
N SER A 87 -13.68 -15.58 5.73
CA SER A 87 -12.61 -16.52 5.32
C SER A 87 -13.20 -17.90 4.97
N PRO A 88 -12.70 -18.57 3.90
CA PRO A 88 -11.66 -18.17 2.96
C PRO A 88 -12.20 -17.28 1.82
N PHE A 89 -11.37 -16.41 1.26
CA PHE A 89 -11.74 -15.55 0.14
C PHE A 89 -10.57 -15.32 -0.84
N HIS A 90 -10.92 -14.88 -2.05
CA HIS A 90 -10.00 -14.34 -3.04
C HIS A 90 -10.59 -13.03 -3.59
N THR A 91 -9.81 -11.97 -3.62
CA THR A 91 -10.22 -10.70 -4.22
C THR A 91 -9.14 -10.21 -5.18
N LEU A 92 -9.57 -9.55 -6.25
CA LEU A 92 -8.68 -9.05 -7.29
C LEU A 92 -9.17 -7.73 -7.88
N ALA A 93 -8.26 -7.02 -8.52
CA ALA A 93 -8.55 -5.92 -9.43
C ALA A 93 -7.38 -5.68 -10.37
N LYS A 94 -7.67 -5.27 -11.59
CA LYS A 94 -6.71 -4.84 -12.58
C LYS A 94 -6.64 -3.31 -12.59
N PHE A 95 -5.44 -2.78 -12.40
CA PHE A 95 -5.19 -1.34 -12.34
C PHE A 95 -4.38 -0.91 -13.55
N HIS A 96 -4.84 0.12 -14.23
CA HIS A 96 -4.13 0.81 -15.29
C HIS A 96 -3.81 2.22 -14.80
N GLN A 97 -2.54 2.48 -14.47
CA GLN A 97 -2.07 3.84 -14.26
C GLN A 97 -1.99 4.54 -15.61
N THR A 98 -2.56 5.71 -15.74
CA THR A 98 -2.78 6.38 -17.03
C THR A 98 -1.85 7.56 -17.26
N LYS A 99 -1.19 8.07 -16.21
CA LYS A 99 -0.37 9.27 -16.27
C LYS A 99 0.90 9.14 -15.46
N LYS A 100 1.93 9.86 -15.89
CA LYS A 100 3.15 10.06 -15.13
C LYS A 100 2.86 10.84 -13.86
N LEU A 101 3.48 10.40 -12.77
CA LEU A 101 3.41 11.02 -11.46
C LEU A 101 4.64 11.90 -11.23
N GLN A 102 4.53 12.89 -10.36
CA GLN A 102 5.67 13.68 -9.89
C GLN A 102 6.50 12.87 -8.90
N HIS A 103 5.83 12.09 -8.05
CA HIS A 103 6.41 11.15 -7.12
C HIS A 103 5.71 9.80 -7.26
N SER A 104 6.45 8.71 -7.03
CA SER A 104 5.89 7.36 -7.06
C SER A 104 4.84 7.17 -5.97
N GLU A 105 3.60 6.88 -6.36
CA GLU A 105 2.47 6.70 -5.46
C GLU A 105 1.85 5.31 -5.58
N GLY A 106 1.34 4.80 -4.46
CA GLY A 106 0.85 3.44 -4.37
C GLY A 106 -0.64 3.31 -4.64
N TYR A 107 -1.03 2.22 -5.31
CA TYR A 107 -2.42 1.83 -5.52
C TYR A 107 -2.59 0.32 -5.37
N GLY A 108 -3.79 -0.11 -4.99
CA GLY A 108 -4.09 -1.53 -4.88
C GLY A 108 -5.34 -1.84 -4.06
N LEU A 109 -5.27 -2.95 -3.35
CA LEU A 109 -6.38 -3.56 -2.62
C LEU A 109 -6.23 -3.39 -1.11
N PHE A 110 -7.35 -3.46 -0.41
CA PHE A 110 -7.34 -3.71 1.03
C PHE A 110 -8.30 -4.83 1.40
N MET A 111 -8.06 -5.46 2.57
CA MET A 111 -8.89 -6.50 3.16
C MET A 111 -9.10 -6.26 4.66
N GLY A 112 -10.06 -6.97 5.24
CA GLY A 112 -10.32 -6.95 6.68
C GLY A 112 -10.85 -5.60 7.16
N GLY A 113 -11.60 -4.89 6.30
CA GLY A 113 -12.11 -3.55 6.58
C GLY A 113 -13.19 -3.55 7.64
N GLU A 114 -12.96 -2.78 8.72
CA GLU A 114 -13.91 -2.55 9.83
C GLU A 114 -13.95 -1.07 10.17
N GLY A 115 -15.14 -0.54 10.50
CA GLY A 115 -15.32 0.83 10.94
C GLY A 115 -14.83 1.88 9.93
N LEU A 116 -14.88 1.58 8.62
CA LEU A 116 -14.22 2.33 7.56
C LEU A 116 -14.66 3.79 7.46
N ALA A 117 -15.90 4.11 7.80
CA ALA A 117 -16.41 5.48 7.80
C ALA A 117 -15.91 6.34 8.98
N GLY A 118 -15.42 5.70 10.05
CA GLY A 118 -15.07 6.36 11.31
C GLY A 118 -13.56 6.54 11.53
N LYS A 119 -13.23 7.20 12.66
CA LYS A 119 -11.83 7.37 13.10
C LYS A 119 -11.18 6.05 13.52
N GLY A 120 -11.96 5.04 13.90
CA GLY A 120 -11.49 3.73 14.35
C GLY A 120 -11.32 2.71 13.22
N GLN A 121 -11.22 3.15 11.96
CA GLN A 121 -11.05 2.28 10.81
C GLN A 121 -9.89 1.30 10.99
N LYS A 122 -10.10 0.05 10.54
CA LYS A 122 -9.07 -0.99 10.53
C LYS A 122 -9.08 -1.69 9.19
N TYR A 123 -7.94 -1.93 8.61
CA TYR A 123 -7.76 -2.73 7.40
C TYR A 123 -6.29 -3.04 7.14
N THR A 124 -6.04 -4.09 6.38
CA THR A 124 -4.72 -4.39 5.80
C THR A 124 -4.75 -4.03 4.32
N TYR A 125 -3.75 -3.32 3.83
CA TYR A 125 -3.68 -2.92 2.44
C TYR A 125 -2.40 -3.40 1.75
N PHE A 126 -2.56 -3.75 0.50
CA PHE A 126 -1.54 -4.21 -0.42
C PHE A 126 -1.48 -3.28 -1.62
N LEU A 127 -0.34 -2.65 -1.82
CA LEU A 127 -0.13 -1.65 -2.88
C LEU A 127 1.05 -2.04 -3.76
N VAL A 128 0.98 -1.60 -5.02
CA VAL A 128 2.11 -1.49 -5.93
C VAL A 128 2.29 -0.04 -6.35
N ARG A 129 3.45 0.30 -6.93
CA ARG A 129 3.72 1.61 -7.50
C ARG A 129 4.55 1.50 -8.79
N ASP A 130 4.66 2.60 -9.49
CA ASP A 130 5.21 2.73 -10.84
C ASP A 130 6.71 2.37 -10.95
N ASP A 131 7.44 2.31 -9.85
CA ASP A 131 8.86 1.92 -9.83
C ASP A 131 9.10 0.40 -9.80
N GLY A 132 8.03 -0.41 -9.77
CA GLY A 132 8.11 -1.87 -9.74
C GLY A 132 8.19 -2.45 -8.34
N SER A 133 7.78 -1.72 -7.32
CA SER A 133 7.77 -2.20 -5.93
C SER A 133 6.35 -2.41 -5.38
N TYR A 134 6.27 -3.21 -4.32
CA TYR A 134 5.04 -3.47 -3.56
C TYR A 134 5.23 -3.19 -2.07
N LEU A 135 4.10 -3.05 -1.37
CA LEU A 135 4.04 -2.77 0.06
C LEU A 135 2.81 -3.42 0.68
N VAL A 136 2.95 -4.01 1.87
CA VAL A 136 1.82 -4.43 2.71
C VAL A 136 1.92 -3.74 4.06
N LYS A 137 0.81 -3.09 4.49
CA LYS A 137 0.68 -2.46 5.81
C LYS A 137 -0.69 -2.71 6.41
N ARG A 138 -0.76 -2.62 7.75
CA ARG A 138 -2.01 -2.55 8.50
C ARG A 138 -2.28 -1.11 8.90
N ARG A 139 -3.55 -0.73 8.90
CA ARG A 139 -4.04 0.54 9.45
C ARG A 139 -5.00 0.29 10.60
N GLU A 140 -4.83 1.05 11.68
CA GLU A 140 -5.73 1.12 12.83
C GLU A 140 -5.89 2.59 13.23
N GLY A 141 -7.03 3.18 12.92
CA GLY A 141 -7.24 4.61 13.03
C GLY A 141 -6.23 5.40 12.20
N ASP A 142 -5.45 6.25 12.87
CA ASP A 142 -4.41 7.07 12.21
C ASP A 142 -3.02 6.38 12.17
N LYS A 143 -2.89 5.23 12.86
CA LYS A 143 -1.61 4.48 12.91
C LYS A 143 -1.51 3.48 11.78
N THR A 144 -0.30 3.35 11.23
CA THR A 144 0.03 2.29 10.27
C THR A 144 1.21 1.46 10.80
N THR A 145 1.13 0.15 10.61
CA THR A 145 2.18 -0.81 10.96
C THR A 145 2.60 -1.55 9.72
N ALA A 146 3.90 -1.65 9.49
CA ALA A 146 4.46 -2.37 8.37
C ALA A 146 4.26 -3.90 8.53
N VAL A 147 3.87 -4.57 7.47
CA VAL A 147 3.89 -6.03 7.32
C VAL A 147 5.13 -6.43 6.52
N THR A 148 5.43 -5.69 5.45
CA THR A 148 6.71 -5.76 4.73
C THR A 148 7.70 -4.74 5.31
N SER A 149 8.99 -4.93 5.12
CA SER A 149 10.05 -4.01 5.62
C SER A 149 10.06 -2.63 4.94
N GLY A 150 9.05 -2.31 4.16
CA GLY A 150 8.91 -1.09 3.36
C GLY A 150 8.55 -1.45 1.92
N TRP A 151 8.74 -0.52 1.00
CA TRP A 151 8.61 -0.77 -0.42
C TRP A 151 9.67 -1.77 -0.88
N THR A 152 9.23 -2.87 -1.48
CA THR A 152 10.09 -3.99 -1.88
C THR A 152 9.96 -4.20 -3.39
N ALA A 153 11.06 -4.10 -4.12
CA ALA A 153 11.07 -4.35 -5.55
C ALA A 153 10.80 -5.84 -5.85
N HIS A 154 9.97 -6.11 -6.87
CA HIS A 154 9.68 -7.47 -7.31
C HIS A 154 9.46 -7.52 -8.82
N PRO A 155 10.02 -8.50 -9.55
CA PRO A 155 9.93 -8.57 -11.01
C PRO A 155 8.51 -8.75 -11.54
N ALA A 156 7.58 -9.29 -10.75
CA ALA A 156 6.18 -9.40 -11.12
C ALA A 156 5.46 -8.03 -11.18
N VAL A 157 5.95 -7.01 -10.48
CA VAL A 157 5.37 -5.66 -10.52
C VAL A 157 5.92 -4.94 -11.73
N LYS A 158 5.07 -4.68 -12.72
CA LYS A 158 5.46 -3.94 -13.93
C LYS A 158 5.72 -2.49 -13.59
N LYS A 159 6.86 -1.98 -14.07
CA LYS A 159 7.20 -0.56 -13.99
C LYS A 159 6.42 0.24 -15.02
N ALA A 160 6.18 1.51 -14.71
CA ALA A 160 5.61 2.42 -15.67
C ALA A 160 6.59 2.72 -16.82
N ASP A 161 6.03 3.00 -17.99
CA ASP A 161 6.75 3.50 -19.15
C ASP A 161 7.14 4.99 -19.01
N ALA A 162 7.72 5.57 -20.04
CA ALA A 162 8.16 6.98 -20.05
C ALA A 162 6.99 7.96 -19.90
N GLU A 163 5.79 7.57 -20.32
CA GLU A 163 4.54 8.32 -20.21
C GLU A 163 3.85 8.10 -18.84
N GLY A 164 4.42 7.24 -17.98
CA GLY A 164 3.90 6.90 -16.67
C GLY A 164 2.77 5.88 -16.70
N LYS A 165 2.61 5.14 -17.79
CA LYS A 165 1.56 4.13 -17.95
C LYS A 165 2.04 2.76 -17.53
N THR A 166 1.20 2.05 -16.79
CA THR A 166 1.45 0.64 -16.43
C THR A 166 0.15 -0.07 -16.13
N THR A 167 0.17 -1.39 -16.26
CA THR A 167 -0.96 -2.26 -15.92
C THR A 167 -0.50 -3.37 -15.01
N ASN A 168 -1.12 -3.48 -13.83
CA ASN A 168 -0.89 -4.58 -12.89
C ASN A 168 -2.23 -5.18 -12.44
N LEU A 169 -2.32 -6.51 -12.43
CA LEU A 169 -3.38 -7.28 -11.77
C LEU A 169 -2.90 -7.56 -10.34
N LEU A 170 -3.67 -7.12 -9.35
CA LEU A 170 -3.40 -7.38 -7.94
C LEU A 170 -4.43 -8.37 -7.39
N GLU A 171 -3.96 -9.26 -6.53
CA GLU A 171 -4.81 -10.27 -5.91
C GLU A 171 -4.42 -10.45 -4.43
N ILE A 172 -5.42 -10.68 -3.57
CA ILE A 172 -5.24 -11.15 -2.20
C ILE A 172 -5.97 -12.49 -2.11
N ASP A 173 -5.22 -13.56 -1.89
CA ASP A 173 -5.73 -14.93 -1.90
C ASP A 173 -5.55 -15.57 -0.51
N ALA A 174 -6.66 -15.72 0.20
CA ALA A 174 -6.76 -16.46 1.46
C ALA A 174 -7.58 -17.75 1.28
N LYS A 175 -7.84 -18.17 0.02
CA LYS A 175 -8.69 -19.31 -0.31
C LYS A 175 -7.86 -20.53 -0.74
N GLN A 176 -6.82 -20.33 -1.53
CA GLN A 176 -6.03 -21.42 -2.08
C GLN A 176 -5.27 -22.20 -1.00
N ASN A 177 -4.76 -21.51 0.02
CA ASN A 177 -4.10 -22.11 1.17
C ASN A 177 -4.68 -21.55 2.48
N PRO A 178 -5.50 -22.31 3.23
CA PRO A 178 -6.15 -21.82 4.44
C PRO A 178 -5.21 -21.38 5.57
N SER A 179 -3.94 -21.77 5.52
CA SER A 179 -2.94 -21.36 6.52
C SER A 179 -2.18 -20.10 6.16
N LYS A 180 -2.37 -19.57 4.95
CA LYS A 180 -1.64 -18.41 4.43
C LYS A 180 -2.56 -17.39 3.77
N ILE A 181 -2.07 -16.16 3.69
CA ILE A 181 -2.61 -15.12 2.83
C ILE A 181 -1.52 -14.76 1.85
N ASP A 182 -1.78 -15.00 0.56
CA ASP A 182 -0.87 -14.68 -0.51
C ASP A 182 -1.27 -13.36 -1.17
N PHE A 183 -0.29 -12.46 -1.30
CA PHE A 183 -0.39 -11.23 -2.05
C PHE A 183 0.26 -11.45 -3.40
N LYS A 184 -0.52 -11.32 -4.48
CA LYS A 184 -0.07 -11.65 -5.82
C LYS A 184 -0.12 -10.44 -6.75
N VAL A 185 0.84 -10.36 -7.66
CA VAL A 185 0.85 -9.39 -8.77
C VAL A 185 1.08 -10.15 -10.07
N ASN A 186 0.21 -9.91 -11.03
CA ASN A 186 0.28 -10.54 -12.36
C ASN A 186 0.42 -12.08 -12.29
N GLY A 187 -0.33 -12.70 -11.36
CA GLY A 187 -0.34 -14.16 -11.13
C GLY A 187 0.83 -14.71 -10.32
N GLN A 188 1.77 -13.90 -9.87
CA GLN A 188 2.91 -14.34 -9.06
C GLN A 188 2.76 -13.87 -7.61
N THR A 189 2.99 -14.76 -6.63
CA THR A 189 3.03 -14.41 -5.22
C THR A 189 4.26 -13.55 -4.94
N VAL A 190 4.05 -12.30 -4.50
CA VAL A 190 5.11 -11.36 -4.14
C VAL A 190 5.37 -11.33 -2.64
N HIS A 191 4.36 -11.69 -1.84
CA HIS A 191 4.45 -11.79 -0.38
C HIS A 191 3.46 -12.80 0.16
N SER A 192 3.80 -13.44 1.28
CA SER A 192 2.94 -14.42 1.93
C SER A 192 3.08 -14.31 3.45
N VAL A 193 1.96 -14.37 4.16
CA VAL A 193 1.94 -14.34 5.64
C VAL A 193 1.09 -15.51 6.17
N ASP A 194 1.32 -15.88 7.42
CA ASP A 194 0.42 -16.80 8.13
C ASP A 194 -0.97 -16.16 8.27
N ALA A 195 -2.03 -16.90 7.95
CA ALA A 195 -3.41 -16.40 8.00
C ALA A 195 -3.85 -15.92 9.40
N LYS A 196 -3.18 -16.37 10.46
CA LYS A 196 -3.44 -15.92 11.83
C LYS A 196 -2.90 -14.53 12.13
N GLN A 197 -2.00 -13.99 11.31
CA GLN A 197 -1.37 -12.69 11.53
C GLN A 197 -2.25 -11.51 11.12
N LEU A 198 -3.18 -11.72 10.18
CA LEU A 198 -4.03 -10.66 9.62
C LEU A 198 -5.49 -11.06 9.64
N SER A 199 -6.39 -10.08 9.81
CA SER A 199 -7.82 -10.33 9.72
C SER A 199 -8.23 -10.61 8.26
N THR A 200 -8.90 -11.74 8.04
CA THR A 200 -9.48 -12.13 6.75
C THR A 200 -10.98 -11.89 6.68
N LYS A 201 -11.59 -11.40 7.77
CA LYS A 201 -13.01 -11.06 7.84
C LYS A 201 -13.18 -9.56 7.77
N GLY A 202 -14.14 -9.10 6.99
CA GLY A 202 -14.45 -7.68 6.85
C GLY A 202 -14.56 -7.24 5.39
N ILE A 203 -14.71 -5.95 5.17
CA ILE A 203 -14.87 -5.39 3.83
C ILE A 203 -13.53 -5.47 3.07
N VAL A 204 -13.61 -5.81 1.79
CA VAL A 204 -12.53 -5.66 0.82
C VAL A 204 -12.80 -4.45 -0.07
N GLY A 205 -11.75 -3.83 -0.60
CA GLY A 205 -11.90 -2.66 -1.45
C GLY A 205 -10.58 -2.17 -2.02
N LEU A 206 -10.60 -0.95 -2.51
CA LEU A 206 -9.48 -0.30 -3.18
C LEU A 206 -8.81 0.71 -2.23
N ARG A 207 -7.49 0.71 -2.19
CA ARG A 207 -6.69 1.75 -1.54
C ARG A 207 -5.82 2.44 -2.57
N VAL A 208 -5.94 3.75 -2.69
CA VAL A 208 -5.20 4.56 -3.66
C VAL A 208 -4.60 5.77 -2.94
N ASN A 209 -3.32 5.99 -3.15
CA ASN A 209 -2.59 7.11 -2.57
C ASN A 209 -2.79 8.39 -3.38
N HIS A 210 -1.95 9.41 -3.12
CA HIS A 210 -2.10 10.77 -3.63
C HIS A 210 -1.99 10.89 -5.16
N ASN A 211 -2.70 11.85 -5.72
CA ASN A 211 -2.49 12.41 -7.07
C ASN A 211 -2.55 11.41 -8.24
N LEU A 212 -3.13 10.23 -8.01
CA LEU A 212 -3.24 9.16 -9.00
C LEU A 212 -4.38 9.40 -9.99
N ASP A 213 -4.21 8.82 -11.18
CA ASP A 213 -5.18 8.74 -12.27
C ASP A 213 -5.16 7.30 -12.77
N LEU A 214 -6.23 6.55 -12.49
CA LEU A 214 -6.30 5.11 -12.70
C LEU A 214 -7.56 4.72 -13.46
N HIS A 215 -7.45 3.76 -14.37
CA HIS A 215 -8.59 2.96 -14.80
C HIS A 215 -8.54 1.61 -14.08
N ILE A 216 -9.68 1.13 -13.57
CA ILE A 216 -9.76 -0.05 -12.70
C ILE A 216 -10.80 -1.00 -13.27
N GLU A 217 -10.37 -2.21 -13.59
CA GLU A 217 -11.19 -3.28 -14.13
C GLU A 217 -11.25 -4.47 -13.19
N ASP A 218 -12.22 -5.34 -13.40
CA ASP A 218 -12.30 -6.69 -12.80
C ASP A 218 -12.24 -6.69 -11.26
N PHE A 219 -12.71 -5.62 -10.58
CA PHE A 219 -12.77 -5.66 -9.11
C PHE A 219 -13.85 -6.64 -8.66
N ASP A 220 -13.43 -7.74 -8.04
CA ASP A 220 -14.31 -8.81 -7.61
C ASP A 220 -13.88 -9.46 -6.28
N LEU A 221 -14.84 -10.13 -5.63
CA LEU A 221 -14.68 -10.90 -4.39
C LEU A 221 -15.29 -12.30 -4.55
N HIS A 222 -14.46 -13.32 -4.54
CA HIS A 222 -14.83 -14.74 -4.56
C HIS A 222 -14.74 -15.35 -3.16
N GLN A 223 -15.82 -15.94 -2.68
CA GLN A 223 -15.90 -16.63 -1.39
C GLN A 223 -16.12 -18.14 -1.57
#